data_3727d58756f64e03b2749ef0e017b30e
#
_entry.id   3727d58756f64e03b2749ef0e017b30e
#
_cell.length_a   1.000
_cell.length_b   1.000
_cell.length_c   1.000
_cell.angle_alpha   90.00
_cell.angle_beta   90.00
_cell.angle_gamma   90.00
#
_symmetry.space_group_name_H-M   'P 1'
#
loop_
_entity.id
_entity.type
_entity.pdbx_description
1 polymer ?
#
loop_
_entity_poly.entity_id
_entity_poly.type
_entity_poly.pdbx_seq_one_letter_code
_entity_poly.pdbx_strand_id
1 'polypeptide(L)'
;MDSNCIPIVFHNLSGYDAHFIIKEIATAYEGTIELLPITKEKYISFTKNVKSSTDNRNNCIKLRFIDSFKFLNTSFEKLASFLSKDKLRVSRYEFSNLTNENFDLLTRKGVFPYKYVDSIEKLEDVCLPPRESFYSSLTDDIVFENDYAHAIDIWQRFSIQTLGEYSDLYLKTDVLLLADIFENFRDSCIVSYKLDPAYYYTLPGFTWDAMLKHTGVKFKLLTDIDMVMFIERGIRGGLSQCSSRYACANNKYMQSYDSSKSSTYLMYFNVNNLYGWAMCQPLPYADFQWVDNVSNFDVMSVPLDSPNGYIFEVDLEYSQRLHDAHADLPFCPTRDKPPGKRQDKLLATLYDKKRYIIHYRNLQQLFGKTMENVRNHVDVRLVTHWEGRFDAEALISKPNFHSCSIFAENLVAIEMRKLEVKFNKPIYVGMCILDISKTCLYEFHHEYMQPLYQNKCKIMYTDTDSLIYHIECEDVYEIMKRDINRFDTSDYACDNVYGIPQVNKKVPGLMKDENNGAIMTEFIGL
;
A
#
# COMPACT_ATOMS: atom_id res chain seq x y z
N MET A 1 -2.37 -24.74 15.84
CA MET A 1 -1.06 -24.28 15.30
C MET A 1 -0.37 -25.47 14.67
N ASP A 2 0.08 -25.32 13.45
CA ASP A 2 0.92 -26.35 12.82
C ASP A 2 2.28 -26.29 13.51
N SER A 3 2.54 -27.20 14.44
CA SER A 3 3.75 -27.22 15.28
C SER A 3 5.06 -27.39 14.49
N ASN A 4 4.94 -27.64 13.19
CA ASN A 4 6.04 -27.94 12.30
C ASN A 4 6.32 -26.82 11.26
N CYS A 5 5.80 -25.60 11.48
CA CYS A 5 6.06 -24.48 10.57
C CYS A 5 7.15 -23.55 11.14
N ILE A 6 8.24 -23.39 10.39
CA ILE A 6 9.36 -22.50 10.70
C ILE A 6 9.23 -21.27 9.80
N PRO A 7 8.95 -20.07 10.35
CA PRO A 7 8.98 -18.83 9.57
C PRO A 7 10.43 -18.41 9.30
N ILE A 8 10.73 -18.05 8.06
CA ILE A 8 12.00 -17.50 7.60
C ILE A 8 11.72 -16.10 7.09
N VAL A 9 12.22 -15.09 7.78
CA VAL A 9 11.86 -13.70 7.54
C VAL A 9 12.94 -12.98 6.76
N PHE A 10 12.56 -12.36 5.66
CA PHE A 10 13.37 -11.46 4.85
C PHE A 10 12.80 -10.05 4.88
N HIS A 11 13.57 -9.07 4.48
CA HIS A 11 13.08 -7.71 4.24
C HIS A 11 13.19 -7.38 2.76
N ASN A 12 12.04 -7.18 2.09
CA ASN A 12 11.89 -7.01 0.64
C ASN A 12 12.14 -8.30 -0.19
N LEU A 13 11.78 -9.46 0.37
CA LEU A 13 11.87 -10.76 -0.30
C LEU A 13 11.26 -10.76 -1.71
N SER A 14 10.03 -10.24 -1.82
CA SER A 14 9.26 -10.25 -3.08
C SER A 14 9.84 -9.32 -4.15
N GLY A 15 10.67 -8.35 -3.76
CA GLY A 15 11.30 -7.40 -4.68
C GLY A 15 12.63 -7.87 -5.26
N TYR A 16 13.35 -8.73 -4.52
CA TYR A 16 14.73 -9.08 -4.88
C TYR A 16 15.11 -10.54 -4.57
N ASP A 17 15.15 -10.93 -3.28
CA ASP A 17 15.78 -12.19 -2.85
C ASP A 17 15.07 -13.45 -3.34
N ALA A 18 13.75 -13.39 -3.55
CA ALA A 18 12.97 -14.54 -3.95
C ALA A 18 13.49 -15.20 -5.24
N HIS A 19 13.97 -14.41 -6.20
CA HIS A 19 14.49 -14.93 -7.47
C HIS A 19 15.72 -15.81 -7.32
N PHE A 20 16.60 -15.46 -6.37
CA PHE A 20 17.84 -16.21 -6.12
C PHE A 20 17.58 -17.44 -5.27
N ILE A 21 16.73 -17.30 -4.24
CA ILE A 21 16.53 -18.33 -3.22
C ILE A 21 15.60 -19.44 -3.73
N ILE A 22 14.55 -19.10 -4.49
CA ILE A 22 13.48 -20.05 -4.82
C ILE A 22 13.98 -21.25 -5.61
N LYS A 23 14.95 -21.05 -6.51
CA LYS A 23 15.56 -22.11 -7.30
C LYS A 23 16.30 -23.10 -6.42
N GLU A 24 17.16 -22.59 -5.53
CA GLU A 24 17.97 -23.41 -4.64
C GLU A 24 17.09 -24.16 -3.64
N ILE A 25 16.13 -23.48 -3.02
CA ILE A 25 15.18 -24.09 -2.07
C ILE A 25 14.27 -25.11 -2.78
N ALA A 26 13.89 -24.87 -4.05
CA ALA A 26 13.08 -25.82 -4.81
C ALA A 26 13.79 -27.16 -5.00
N THR A 27 15.09 -27.13 -5.26
CA THR A 27 15.90 -28.29 -5.64
C THR A 27 16.69 -28.91 -4.49
N ALA A 28 17.02 -28.14 -3.43
CA ALA A 28 17.88 -28.58 -2.32
C ALA A 28 17.27 -29.66 -1.43
N TYR A 29 15.95 -29.72 -1.31
CA TYR A 29 15.24 -30.64 -0.43
C TYR A 29 14.08 -31.33 -1.17
N GLU A 30 13.90 -32.64 -0.91
CA GLU A 30 12.70 -33.32 -1.37
C GLU A 30 11.43 -32.72 -0.78
N GLY A 31 10.40 -32.56 -1.60
CA GLY A 31 9.10 -32.07 -1.18
C GLY A 31 8.52 -31.05 -2.14
N THR A 32 7.38 -30.49 -1.78
CA THR A 32 6.63 -29.56 -2.64
C THR A 32 6.82 -28.10 -2.23
N ILE A 33 6.62 -27.20 -3.18
CA ILE A 33 6.55 -25.75 -2.92
C ILE A 33 5.12 -25.29 -3.12
N GLU A 34 4.61 -24.57 -2.13
CA GLU A 34 3.34 -23.83 -2.20
C GLU A 34 3.65 -22.36 -2.42
N LEU A 35 2.99 -21.71 -3.39
CA LEU A 35 3.19 -20.32 -3.75
C LEU A 35 1.99 -19.46 -3.38
N LEU A 36 2.25 -18.24 -2.92
CA LEU A 36 1.28 -17.16 -2.86
C LEU A 36 1.68 -16.11 -3.91
N PRO A 37 1.21 -16.25 -5.17
CA PRO A 37 1.71 -15.45 -6.28
C PRO A 37 1.04 -14.07 -6.36
N ILE A 38 1.81 -13.08 -6.84
CA ILE A 38 1.32 -11.80 -7.39
C ILE A 38 1.25 -11.94 -8.91
N THR A 39 2.34 -12.38 -9.50
CA THR A 39 2.46 -12.75 -10.92
C THR A 39 3.21 -14.09 -11.02
N LYS A 40 3.38 -14.64 -12.21
CA LYS A 40 4.18 -15.86 -12.40
C LYS A 40 5.65 -15.73 -11.97
N GLU A 41 6.16 -14.52 -11.85
CA GLU A 41 7.56 -14.22 -11.49
C GLU A 41 7.71 -13.57 -10.12
N LYS A 42 6.62 -13.07 -9.51
CA LYS A 42 6.63 -12.39 -8.20
C LYS A 42 5.70 -13.06 -7.22
N TYR A 43 6.18 -13.27 -6.01
CA TYR A 43 5.46 -13.98 -4.96
C TYR A 43 5.41 -13.15 -3.68
N ILE A 44 4.25 -13.10 -3.03
CA ILE A 44 4.10 -12.52 -1.68
C ILE A 44 4.87 -13.38 -0.67
N SER A 45 4.75 -14.70 -0.83
CA SER A 45 5.36 -15.71 0.03
C SER A 45 5.46 -17.03 -0.72
N PHE A 46 6.33 -17.91 -0.26
CA PHE A 46 6.35 -19.31 -0.66
C PHE A 46 6.66 -20.18 0.55
N THR A 47 6.20 -21.43 0.52
CA THR A 47 6.41 -22.41 1.59
C THR A 47 7.00 -23.68 0.99
N LYS A 48 8.14 -24.11 1.48
CA LYS A 48 8.73 -25.42 1.16
C LYS A 48 8.25 -26.43 2.18
N ASN A 49 7.54 -27.44 1.72
CA ASN A 49 7.17 -28.61 2.52
C ASN A 49 8.30 -29.64 2.38
N VAL A 50 9.14 -29.78 3.41
CA VAL A 50 10.26 -30.72 3.41
C VAL A 50 9.78 -32.06 3.91
N LYS A 51 9.98 -33.14 3.11
CA LYS A 51 9.65 -34.49 3.52
C LYS A 51 10.59 -34.96 4.63
N SER A 52 10.02 -35.51 5.72
CA SER A 52 10.81 -36.20 6.73
C SER A 52 11.28 -37.56 6.18
N SER A 53 12.50 -37.93 6.49
CA SER A 53 13.07 -39.25 6.15
C SER A 53 12.47 -40.41 6.96
N THR A 54 11.61 -40.13 7.93
CA THR A 54 10.90 -41.13 8.73
C THR A 54 9.52 -41.39 8.15
N ASP A 55 9.12 -42.67 8.04
CA ASP A 55 7.88 -43.20 7.42
C ASP A 55 6.53 -42.63 7.94
N ASN A 56 6.56 -41.67 8.83
CA ASN A 56 5.37 -41.00 9.34
C ASN A 56 4.98 -39.81 8.45
N ARG A 57 4.01 -40.00 7.56
CA ARG A 57 3.44 -39.01 6.64
C ARG A 57 2.95 -37.69 7.30
N ASN A 58 2.91 -37.64 8.64
CA ASN A 58 2.45 -36.47 9.41
C ASN A 58 3.57 -35.54 9.90
N ASN A 59 4.85 -35.85 9.67
CA ASN A 59 5.99 -35.05 10.14
C ASN A 59 6.66 -34.25 9.01
N CYS A 60 5.87 -33.51 8.22
CA CYS A 60 6.43 -32.57 7.24
C CYS A 60 6.81 -31.26 7.94
N ILE A 61 8.08 -30.84 7.79
CA ILE A 61 8.52 -29.51 8.22
C ILE A 61 8.19 -28.51 7.12
N LYS A 62 7.52 -27.42 7.47
CA LYS A 62 7.19 -26.33 6.57
C LYS A 62 8.13 -25.16 6.79
N LEU A 63 8.92 -24.84 5.80
CA LEU A 63 9.74 -23.62 5.77
C LEU A 63 8.92 -22.53 5.07
N ARG A 64 8.41 -21.57 5.83
CA ARG A 64 7.58 -20.48 5.32
C ARG A 64 8.42 -19.22 5.17
N PHE A 65 8.57 -18.75 3.95
CA PHE A 65 9.30 -17.53 3.63
C PHE A 65 8.36 -16.34 3.68
N ILE A 66 8.66 -15.38 4.55
CA ILE A 66 7.83 -14.20 4.85
C ILE A 66 8.61 -12.94 4.52
N ASP A 67 7.94 -11.97 3.91
CA ASP A 67 8.48 -10.65 3.61
C ASP A 67 8.05 -9.64 4.67
N SER A 68 8.95 -9.23 5.55
CA SER A 68 8.67 -8.23 6.59
C SER A 68 8.34 -6.85 6.03
N PHE A 69 8.76 -6.53 4.80
CA PHE A 69 8.38 -5.30 4.11
C PHE A 69 6.87 -5.21 3.85
N LYS A 70 6.17 -6.35 3.78
CA LYS A 70 4.70 -6.40 3.67
C LYS A 70 3.97 -6.01 4.96
N PHE A 71 4.69 -5.90 6.08
CA PHE A 71 4.20 -5.43 7.38
C PHE A 71 4.78 -4.07 7.75
N LEU A 72 6.06 -3.87 7.49
CA LEU A 72 6.86 -2.71 7.87
C LEU A 72 7.41 -2.05 6.60
N ASN A 73 6.56 -1.31 5.89
CA ASN A 73 6.82 -0.73 4.56
C ASN A 73 7.72 0.51 4.64
N THR A 74 8.98 0.31 5.08
CA THR A 74 10.01 1.37 5.05
C THR A 74 11.40 0.72 4.96
N SER A 75 12.45 1.50 4.70
CA SER A 75 13.80 0.98 4.56
C SER A 75 14.28 0.31 5.85
N PHE A 76 15.09 -0.73 5.71
CA PHE A 76 15.68 -1.46 6.83
C PHE A 76 16.50 -0.55 7.76
N GLU A 77 17.27 0.36 7.20
CA GLU A 77 18.04 1.36 7.95
C GLU A 77 17.15 2.22 8.85
N LYS A 78 16.02 2.71 8.30
CA LYS A 78 15.05 3.49 9.06
C LYS A 78 14.37 2.68 10.16
N LEU A 79 14.07 1.40 9.90
CA LEU A 79 13.52 0.51 10.92
C LEU A 79 14.51 0.30 12.07
N ALA A 80 15.78 0.06 11.75
CA ALA A 80 16.84 -0.09 12.75
C ALA A 80 17.01 1.18 13.60
N SER A 81 16.92 2.36 12.99
CA SER A 81 17.04 3.65 13.71
C SER A 81 15.89 3.93 14.70
N PHE A 82 14.74 3.29 14.54
CA PHE A 82 13.62 3.41 15.47
C PHE A 82 13.72 2.52 16.70
N LEU A 83 14.61 1.51 16.68
CA LEU A 83 14.79 0.62 17.80
C LEU A 83 15.68 1.27 18.86
N SER A 84 15.15 1.38 20.07
CA SER A 84 15.95 1.72 21.26
C SER A 84 16.85 0.54 21.66
N LYS A 85 18.00 0.82 22.25
CA LYS A 85 19.01 -0.18 22.60
C LYS A 85 18.51 -1.31 23.50
N ASP A 86 17.53 -1.03 24.38
CA ASP A 86 16.88 -2.03 25.23
C ASP A 86 16.03 -3.04 24.45
N LYS A 87 15.72 -2.75 23.20
CA LYS A 87 14.96 -3.62 22.30
C LYS A 87 15.81 -4.54 21.46
N LEU A 88 17.12 -4.35 21.45
CA LEU A 88 18.10 -5.17 20.71
C LEU A 88 18.47 -6.45 21.48
N ARG A 89 17.46 -7.29 21.79
CA ARG A 89 17.63 -8.47 22.65
C ARG A 89 18.38 -9.60 21.99
N VAL A 90 18.07 -9.89 20.73
CA VAL A 90 18.69 -10.97 19.94
C VAL A 90 20.13 -10.58 19.63
N SER A 91 20.34 -9.37 19.12
CA SER A 91 21.69 -8.85 18.86
C SER A 91 22.55 -8.85 20.13
N ARG A 92 22.01 -8.43 21.27
CA ARG A 92 22.75 -8.39 22.53
C ARG A 92 23.10 -9.77 23.06
N TYR A 93 22.22 -10.75 22.88
CA TYR A 93 22.48 -12.14 23.25
C TYR A 93 23.63 -12.73 22.41
N GLU A 94 23.58 -12.57 21.09
CA GLU A 94 24.58 -13.09 20.16
C GLU A 94 25.97 -12.39 20.30
N PHE A 95 25.95 -11.11 20.64
CA PHE A 95 27.15 -10.32 20.89
C PHE A 95 27.43 -10.10 22.40
N SER A 96 27.02 -11.07 23.24
CA SER A 96 27.15 -10.98 24.72
C SER A 96 28.58 -10.78 25.21
N ASN A 97 29.58 -11.22 24.45
CA ASN A 97 30.98 -11.09 24.78
C ASN A 97 31.58 -9.69 24.50
N LEU A 98 30.83 -8.82 23.80
CA LEU A 98 31.30 -7.48 23.47
C LEU A 98 31.06 -6.48 24.61
N THR A 99 32.00 -5.53 24.76
CA THR A 99 31.79 -4.36 25.61
C THR A 99 30.60 -3.52 25.08
N ASN A 100 30.04 -2.68 25.92
CA ASN A 100 28.93 -1.81 25.49
C ASN A 100 29.34 -0.89 24.34
N GLU A 101 30.56 -0.36 24.37
CA GLU A 101 31.11 0.51 23.32
C GLU A 101 31.21 -0.21 21.97
N ASN A 102 31.72 -1.43 21.95
CA ASN A 102 31.83 -2.23 20.73
C ASN A 102 30.45 -2.70 20.24
N PHE A 103 29.54 -3.04 21.15
CA PHE A 103 28.17 -3.39 20.79
C PHE A 103 27.43 -2.20 20.14
N ASP A 104 27.63 -0.99 20.65
CA ASP A 104 27.01 0.22 20.11
C ASP A 104 27.35 0.47 18.64
N LEU A 105 28.50 0.04 18.16
CA LEU A 105 28.86 0.11 16.74
C LEU A 105 28.02 -0.83 15.86
N LEU A 106 27.47 -1.91 16.44
CA LEU A 106 26.66 -2.91 15.74
C LEU A 106 25.15 -2.67 15.90
N THR A 107 24.71 -1.51 16.42
CA THR A 107 23.29 -1.18 16.64
C THR A 107 22.64 -0.44 15.46
N ARG A 108 23.36 -0.23 14.38
CA ARG A 108 22.87 0.41 13.16
C ARG A 108 23.26 -0.42 11.94
N LYS A 109 22.53 -0.22 10.85
CA LYS A 109 22.91 -0.80 9.58
C LYS A 109 24.27 -0.26 9.12
N GLY A 110 25.19 -1.17 8.78
CA GLY A 110 26.45 -0.85 8.17
C GLY A 110 26.35 -0.55 6.67
N VAL A 111 27.49 -0.29 6.04
CA VAL A 111 27.62 -0.14 4.58
C VAL A 111 28.51 -1.25 4.02
N PHE A 112 28.22 -1.67 2.78
CA PHE A 112 28.98 -2.72 2.12
C PHE A 112 29.22 -2.35 0.64
N PRO A 113 30.43 -2.58 0.08
CA PRO A 113 30.77 -2.20 -1.29
C PRO A 113 30.31 -3.24 -2.32
N TYR A 114 28.99 -3.42 -2.46
CA TYR A 114 28.38 -4.48 -3.30
C TYR A 114 28.88 -4.51 -4.74
N LYS A 115 29.12 -3.34 -5.35
CA LYS A 115 29.57 -3.26 -6.74
C LYS A 115 31.06 -3.52 -6.90
N TYR A 116 31.85 -3.29 -5.85
CA TYR A 116 33.27 -3.55 -5.82
C TYR A 116 33.58 -5.04 -5.72
N VAL A 117 32.75 -5.76 -4.95
CA VAL A 117 32.89 -7.21 -4.76
C VAL A 117 32.22 -7.93 -5.94
N ASP A 118 32.91 -7.99 -7.06
CA ASP A 118 32.45 -8.62 -8.30
C ASP A 118 32.95 -10.08 -8.46
N SER A 119 33.85 -10.52 -7.57
CA SER A 119 34.37 -11.88 -7.53
C SER A 119 34.72 -12.32 -6.10
N ILE A 120 34.88 -13.63 -5.89
CA ILE A 120 35.22 -14.22 -4.58
C ILE A 120 36.61 -13.76 -4.12
N GLU A 121 37.55 -13.58 -5.04
CA GLU A 121 38.91 -13.13 -4.76
C GLU A 121 38.95 -11.76 -4.07
N LYS A 122 37.96 -10.90 -4.33
CA LYS A 122 37.81 -9.60 -3.65
C LYS A 122 37.57 -9.71 -2.15
N LEU A 123 37.05 -10.83 -1.68
CA LEU A 123 36.84 -11.07 -0.26
C LEU A 123 38.15 -11.32 0.49
N GLU A 124 39.22 -11.63 -0.23
CA GLU A 124 40.59 -11.80 0.33
C GLU A 124 41.35 -10.46 0.44
N ASP A 125 40.76 -9.33 -0.01
CA ASP A 125 41.40 -8.03 0.13
C ASP A 125 41.65 -7.71 1.62
N VAL A 126 42.88 -7.35 1.94
CA VAL A 126 43.36 -7.13 3.32
C VAL A 126 43.13 -5.70 3.84
N CYS A 127 42.43 -4.90 3.11
CA CYS A 127 42.06 -3.54 3.51
C CYS A 127 40.65 -3.19 3.02
N LEU A 128 39.99 -2.32 3.76
CA LEU A 128 38.70 -1.75 3.33
C LEU A 128 38.92 -0.91 2.05
N PRO A 129 38.17 -1.14 0.97
CA PRO A 129 38.32 -0.36 -0.25
C PRO A 129 37.95 1.12 -0.02
N PRO A 130 38.47 2.05 -0.85
CA PRO A 130 38.21 3.48 -0.69
C PRO A 130 36.72 3.81 -0.84
N ARG A 131 36.30 4.95 -0.30
CA ARG A 131 34.89 5.36 -0.22
C ARG A 131 34.16 5.32 -1.57
N GLU A 132 34.86 5.64 -2.65
CA GLU A 132 34.34 5.64 -4.02
C GLU A 132 33.87 4.24 -4.46
N SER A 133 34.48 3.19 -3.89
CA SER A 133 34.11 1.79 -4.16
C SER A 133 32.75 1.40 -3.55
N PHE A 134 32.23 2.19 -2.61
CA PHE A 134 30.90 2.02 -2.03
C PHE A 134 29.78 2.72 -2.85
N TYR A 135 30.04 2.98 -4.11
CA TYR A 135 29.03 3.50 -5.02
C TYR A 135 27.86 2.52 -5.22
N SER A 136 26.64 3.02 -5.15
CA SER A 136 25.41 2.27 -5.38
C SER A 136 24.80 2.65 -6.73
N SER A 137 24.68 1.69 -7.65
CA SER A 137 23.97 1.89 -8.91
C SER A 137 22.44 1.96 -8.76
N LEU A 138 21.90 1.67 -7.58
CA LEU A 138 20.47 1.78 -7.30
C LEU A 138 20.05 3.21 -6.93
N THR A 139 20.94 3.93 -6.24
CA THR A 139 20.69 5.33 -5.81
C THR A 139 21.48 6.36 -6.61
N ASP A 140 22.43 5.89 -7.42
CA ASP A 140 23.40 6.69 -8.17
C ASP A 140 24.29 7.58 -7.27
N ASP A 141 24.50 7.13 -6.01
CA ASP A 141 25.23 7.86 -4.98
C ASP A 141 26.41 7.04 -4.42
N ILE A 142 27.37 7.75 -3.83
CA ILE A 142 28.45 7.20 -2.98
C ILE A 142 28.00 7.35 -1.51
N VAL A 143 28.38 6.41 -0.66
CA VAL A 143 28.05 6.45 0.78
C VAL A 143 28.52 7.75 1.44
N PHE A 144 27.77 8.23 2.44
CA PHE A 144 28.15 9.43 3.20
C PHE A 144 29.48 9.22 3.95
N GLU A 145 30.19 10.29 4.17
CA GLU A 145 31.50 10.26 4.84
C GLU A 145 31.41 9.65 6.25
N ASN A 146 30.34 9.96 6.99
CA ASN A 146 30.10 9.40 8.32
C ASN A 146 29.88 7.87 8.30
N ASP A 147 29.27 7.34 7.25
CA ASP A 147 29.02 5.91 7.11
C ASP A 147 30.29 5.16 6.73
N TYR A 148 31.13 5.76 5.89
CA TYR A 148 32.44 5.22 5.57
C TYR A 148 33.39 5.28 6.78
N ALA A 149 33.40 6.36 7.55
CA ALA A 149 34.16 6.48 8.80
C ALA A 149 33.74 5.40 9.81
N HIS A 150 32.44 5.13 9.91
CA HIS A 150 31.90 4.03 10.72
C HIS A 150 32.40 2.65 10.26
N ALA A 151 32.45 2.41 8.94
CA ALA A 151 33.01 1.16 8.40
C ALA A 151 34.49 0.99 8.76
N ILE A 152 35.28 2.07 8.70
CA ILE A 152 36.68 2.08 9.14
C ILE A 152 36.79 1.77 10.64
N ASP A 153 35.97 2.38 11.48
CA ASP A 153 35.99 2.13 12.94
C ASP A 153 35.63 0.67 13.27
N ILE A 154 34.66 0.08 12.59
CA ILE A 154 34.33 -1.36 12.69
C ILE A 154 35.54 -2.20 12.28
N TRP A 155 36.13 -1.93 11.11
CA TRP A 155 37.31 -2.67 10.64
C TRP A 155 38.45 -2.72 11.67
N GLN A 156 38.75 -1.57 12.26
CA GLN A 156 39.83 -1.43 13.23
C GLN A 156 39.47 -2.07 14.59
N ARG A 157 38.29 -1.77 15.13
CA ARG A 157 37.87 -2.21 16.46
C ARG A 157 37.65 -3.71 16.57
N PHE A 158 37.18 -4.32 15.50
CA PHE A 158 36.98 -5.78 15.45
C PHE A 158 38.20 -6.53 14.89
N SER A 159 39.33 -5.83 14.63
CA SER A 159 40.55 -6.39 14.11
C SER A 159 40.37 -7.23 12.87
N ILE A 160 39.52 -6.77 11.97
CA ILE A 160 39.16 -7.44 10.71
C ILE A 160 40.42 -7.49 9.82
N GLN A 161 40.70 -8.65 9.25
CA GLN A 161 41.90 -8.89 8.43
C GLN A 161 41.57 -8.90 6.93
N THR A 162 40.37 -9.31 6.56
CA THR A 162 39.95 -9.41 5.15
C THR A 162 38.59 -8.83 4.92
N LEU A 163 38.26 -8.46 3.66
CA LEU A 163 36.95 -7.99 3.28
C LEU A 163 35.88 -9.08 3.48
N GLY A 164 36.24 -10.35 3.43
CA GLY A 164 35.39 -11.49 3.78
C GLY A 164 34.97 -11.48 5.24
N GLU A 165 35.89 -11.27 6.18
CA GLU A 165 35.55 -11.13 7.61
C GLU A 165 34.67 -9.93 7.87
N TYR A 166 34.89 -8.82 7.14
CA TYR A 166 33.99 -7.64 7.18
C TYR A 166 32.60 -7.99 6.68
N SER A 167 32.50 -8.73 5.57
CA SER A 167 31.24 -9.21 5.01
C SER A 167 30.46 -10.08 5.99
N ASP A 168 31.13 -11.01 6.68
CA ASP A 168 30.52 -11.90 7.66
C ASP A 168 29.96 -11.12 8.86
N LEU A 169 30.74 -10.17 9.40
CA LEU A 169 30.27 -9.33 10.49
C LEU A 169 29.09 -8.42 10.04
N TYR A 170 29.18 -7.83 8.85
CA TYR A 170 28.14 -7.01 8.24
C TYR A 170 26.83 -7.82 8.09
N LEU A 171 26.91 -9.01 7.48
CA LEU A 171 25.77 -9.89 7.27
C LEU A 171 25.16 -10.34 8.60
N LYS A 172 26.00 -10.77 9.55
CA LYS A 172 25.55 -11.18 10.88
C LYS A 172 24.81 -10.04 11.59
N THR A 173 25.34 -8.82 11.52
CA THR A 173 24.71 -7.62 12.11
C THR A 173 23.36 -7.34 11.48
N ASP A 174 23.26 -7.33 10.14
CA ASP A 174 22.00 -7.07 9.43
C ASP A 174 20.93 -8.13 9.77
N VAL A 175 21.30 -9.41 9.81
CA VAL A 175 20.36 -10.49 10.16
C VAL A 175 19.86 -10.35 11.61
N LEU A 176 20.74 -10.04 12.56
CA LEU A 176 20.36 -9.89 13.97
C LEU A 176 19.50 -8.64 14.20
N LEU A 177 19.81 -7.53 13.54
CA LEU A 177 18.98 -6.31 13.58
C LEU A 177 17.58 -6.58 12.99
N LEU A 178 17.49 -7.33 11.87
CA LEU A 178 16.20 -7.71 11.30
C LEU A 178 15.41 -8.60 12.28
N ALA A 179 16.07 -9.52 12.96
CA ALA A 179 15.44 -10.36 13.98
C ALA A 179 14.88 -9.50 15.12
N ASP A 180 15.66 -8.55 15.66
CA ASP A 180 15.19 -7.64 16.71
C ASP A 180 14.02 -6.75 16.25
N ILE A 181 14.08 -6.21 15.03
CA ILE A 181 12.99 -5.42 14.44
C ILE A 181 11.71 -6.26 14.38
N PHE A 182 11.78 -7.45 13.82
CA PHE A 182 10.59 -8.27 13.61
C PHE A 182 10.03 -8.84 14.93
N GLU A 183 10.89 -9.26 15.85
CA GLU A 183 10.47 -9.73 17.19
C GLU A 183 9.82 -8.61 18.02
N ASN A 184 10.33 -7.38 17.98
CA ASN A 184 9.66 -6.25 18.64
C ASN A 184 8.29 -5.93 18.01
N PHE A 185 8.16 -6.05 16.69
CA PHE A 185 6.87 -5.93 16.02
C PHE A 185 5.92 -7.05 16.45
N ARG A 186 6.39 -8.31 16.51
CA ARG A 186 5.61 -9.46 16.99
C ARG A 186 5.13 -9.26 18.43
N ASP A 187 6.01 -8.86 19.34
CA ASP A 187 5.68 -8.58 20.73
C ASP A 187 4.57 -7.52 20.84
N SER A 188 4.70 -6.42 20.09
CA SER A 188 3.70 -5.36 20.06
C SER A 188 2.34 -5.85 19.58
N CYS A 189 2.32 -6.66 18.52
CA CYS A 189 1.10 -7.26 17.96
C CYS A 189 0.46 -8.27 18.94
N ILE A 190 1.27 -9.13 19.56
CA ILE A 190 0.79 -10.12 20.53
C ILE A 190 0.23 -9.43 21.77
N VAL A 191 0.89 -8.39 22.28
CA VAL A 191 0.41 -7.64 23.44
C VAL A 191 -0.92 -6.95 23.13
N SER A 192 -1.03 -6.27 21.97
CA SER A 192 -2.20 -5.46 21.61
C SER A 192 -3.39 -6.31 21.16
N TYR A 193 -3.17 -7.33 20.34
CA TYR A 193 -4.25 -8.07 19.65
C TYR A 193 -4.30 -9.56 20.00
N LYS A 194 -3.29 -10.11 20.71
CA LYS A 194 -3.13 -11.55 20.95
C LYS A 194 -3.08 -12.37 19.65
N LEU A 195 -2.48 -11.77 18.61
CA LEU A 195 -2.23 -12.37 17.32
C LEU A 195 -0.75 -12.23 16.98
N ASP A 196 -0.16 -13.30 16.43
CA ASP A 196 1.25 -13.31 16.03
C ASP A 196 1.35 -13.07 14.51
N PRO A 197 1.97 -11.96 14.07
CA PRO A 197 2.11 -11.64 12.64
C PRO A 197 2.92 -12.68 11.85
N ALA A 198 3.74 -13.52 12.48
CA ALA A 198 4.45 -14.61 11.80
C ALA A 198 3.52 -15.66 11.15
N TYR A 199 2.23 -15.68 11.50
CA TYR A 199 1.23 -16.53 10.86
C TYR A 199 0.51 -15.87 9.68
N TYR A 200 0.84 -14.64 9.37
CA TYR A 200 0.27 -13.85 8.28
C TYR A 200 1.29 -13.62 7.17
N TYR A 201 0.80 -13.20 6.02
CA TYR A 201 1.64 -12.89 4.85
C TYR A 201 1.79 -11.38 4.61
N THR A 202 0.80 -10.60 5.09
CA THR A 202 0.74 -9.16 4.85
C THR A 202 0.07 -8.44 6.01
N LEU A 203 0.38 -7.16 6.20
CA LEU A 203 -0.27 -6.30 7.18
C LEU A 203 -1.80 -6.22 7.00
N PRO A 204 -2.37 -6.06 5.79
CA PRO A 204 -3.82 -6.06 5.61
C PRO A 204 -4.52 -7.34 6.11
N GLY A 205 -3.93 -8.51 5.88
CA GLY A 205 -4.47 -9.76 6.41
C GLY A 205 -4.42 -9.84 7.94
N PHE A 206 -3.32 -9.40 8.53
CA PHE A 206 -3.16 -9.31 9.98
C PHE A 206 -4.15 -8.32 10.61
N THR A 207 -4.24 -7.09 10.07
CA THR A 207 -5.11 -6.05 10.63
C THR A 207 -6.58 -6.38 10.47
N TRP A 208 -6.97 -7.12 9.44
CA TRP A 208 -8.33 -7.64 9.28
C TRP A 208 -8.72 -8.55 10.45
N ASP A 209 -7.90 -9.55 10.75
CA ASP A 209 -8.17 -10.47 11.87
C ASP A 209 -8.04 -9.76 13.23
N ALA A 210 -7.12 -8.82 13.37
CA ALA A 210 -6.98 -7.99 14.56
C ALA A 210 -8.24 -7.15 14.81
N MET A 211 -8.80 -6.53 13.77
CA MET A 211 -10.05 -5.78 13.82
C MET A 211 -11.22 -6.68 14.23
N LEU A 212 -11.40 -7.84 13.57
CA LEU A 212 -12.47 -8.79 13.90
C LEU A 212 -12.37 -9.27 15.35
N LYS A 213 -11.15 -9.56 15.81
CA LYS A 213 -10.92 -10.03 17.18
C LYS A 213 -11.14 -8.93 18.22
N HIS A 214 -10.73 -7.70 17.91
CA HIS A 214 -10.89 -6.54 18.81
C HIS A 214 -12.36 -6.11 18.93
N THR A 215 -13.07 -6.03 17.80
CA THR A 215 -14.47 -5.58 17.76
C THR A 215 -15.47 -6.66 18.09
N GLY A 216 -15.13 -7.93 17.92
CA GLY A 216 -16.04 -9.06 18.03
C GLY A 216 -17.11 -9.12 16.94
N VAL A 217 -17.01 -8.29 15.90
CA VAL A 217 -17.96 -8.25 14.77
C VAL A 217 -17.92 -9.56 13.99
N LYS A 218 -19.08 -10.07 13.65
CA LYS A 218 -19.27 -11.26 12.83
C LYS A 218 -19.95 -10.87 11.53
N PHE A 219 -19.20 -10.79 10.44
CA PHE A 219 -19.76 -10.54 9.12
C PHE A 219 -20.52 -11.75 8.60
N LYS A 220 -21.75 -11.54 8.15
CA LYS A 220 -22.49 -12.54 7.37
C LYS A 220 -22.13 -12.39 5.89
N LEU A 221 -21.76 -13.49 5.25
CA LEU A 221 -21.50 -13.50 3.81
C LEU A 221 -22.82 -13.51 3.05
N LEU A 222 -22.81 -12.88 1.87
CA LEU A 222 -23.92 -12.98 0.93
C LEU A 222 -23.97 -14.40 0.37
N THR A 223 -25.12 -15.05 0.49
CA THR A 223 -25.39 -16.40 -0.03
C THR A 223 -26.25 -16.38 -1.29
N ASP A 224 -26.98 -15.28 -1.52
CA ASP A 224 -27.75 -15.04 -2.73
C ASP A 224 -26.84 -14.51 -3.84
N ILE A 225 -26.77 -15.24 -4.96
CA ILE A 225 -25.91 -14.88 -6.10
C ILE A 225 -26.36 -13.56 -6.74
N ASP A 226 -27.64 -13.24 -6.75
CA ASP A 226 -28.15 -12.00 -7.31
C ASP A 226 -27.73 -10.80 -6.46
N MET A 227 -27.70 -10.95 -5.12
CA MET A 227 -27.13 -9.93 -4.22
C MET A 227 -25.63 -9.75 -4.46
N VAL A 228 -24.87 -10.83 -4.65
CA VAL A 228 -23.44 -10.75 -4.96
C VAL A 228 -23.20 -10.00 -6.27
N MET A 229 -23.92 -10.36 -7.33
CA MET A 229 -23.81 -9.70 -8.64
C MET A 229 -24.26 -8.24 -8.60
N PHE A 230 -25.27 -7.94 -7.79
CA PHE A 230 -25.73 -6.57 -7.53
C PHE A 230 -24.62 -5.71 -6.90
N ILE A 231 -24.00 -6.20 -5.82
CA ILE A 231 -22.90 -5.52 -5.13
C ILE A 231 -21.66 -5.39 -6.03
N GLU A 232 -21.27 -6.43 -6.79
CA GLU A 232 -20.13 -6.37 -7.70
C GLU A 232 -20.27 -5.23 -8.73
N ARG A 233 -21.46 -4.98 -9.26
CA ARG A 233 -21.73 -3.85 -10.17
C ARG A 233 -21.51 -2.49 -9.49
N GLY A 234 -21.69 -2.43 -8.18
CA GLY A 234 -21.43 -1.23 -7.36
C GLY A 234 -19.96 -0.96 -7.04
N ILE A 235 -19.08 -1.95 -7.17
CA ILE A 235 -17.65 -1.81 -6.84
C ILE A 235 -16.95 -0.95 -7.88
N ARG A 236 -16.61 0.31 -7.53
CA ARG A 236 -15.90 1.27 -8.39
C ARG A 236 -14.71 1.84 -7.65
N GLY A 237 -13.53 1.71 -8.21
CA GLY A 237 -12.27 2.17 -7.64
C GLY A 237 -12.11 3.69 -7.56
N GLY A 238 -10.90 4.15 -7.26
CA GLY A 238 -10.53 5.56 -7.29
C GLY A 238 -10.63 6.14 -8.70
N LEU A 239 -10.92 7.44 -8.76
CA LEU A 239 -10.92 8.22 -9.99
C LEU A 239 -9.61 8.99 -10.09
N SER A 240 -8.93 8.88 -11.24
CA SER A 240 -7.80 9.74 -11.59
C SER A 240 -8.11 10.48 -12.88
N GLN A 241 -8.11 11.80 -12.84
CA GLN A 241 -8.50 12.65 -13.96
C GLN A 241 -7.71 13.96 -13.99
N CYS A 242 -7.18 14.31 -15.17
CA CYS A 242 -6.62 15.63 -15.43
C CYS A 242 -7.71 16.49 -16.10
N SER A 243 -8.33 17.40 -15.33
CA SER A 243 -9.42 18.27 -15.81
C SER A 243 -8.90 19.47 -16.59
N SER A 244 -7.69 19.97 -16.25
CA SER A 244 -7.01 21.04 -16.95
C SER A 244 -5.51 20.76 -17.03
N ARG A 245 -4.89 21.12 -18.17
CA ARG A 245 -3.51 20.69 -18.45
C ARG A 245 -2.44 21.67 -18.03
N TYR A 246 -2.80 22.92 -17.76
CA TYR A 246 -1.83 23.96 -17.46
C TYR A 246 -2.40 25.07 -16.58
N ALA A 247 -1.66 25.46 -15.57
CA ALA A 247 -1.90 26.66 -14.78
C ALA A 247 -0.61 27.20 -14.17
N CYS A 248 -0.54 28.53 -14.00
CA CYS A 248 0.52 29.22 -13.28
C CYS A 248 -0.05 29.96 -12.08
N ALA A 249 0.68 29.94 -10.97
CA ALA A 249 0.39 30.79 -9.83
C ALA A 249 0.94 32.21 -10.04
N ASN A 250 0.29 33.18 -9.40
CA ASN A 250 0.75 34.57 -9.32
C ASN A 250 0.30 35.15 -7.98
N ASN A 251 1.14 35.16 -6.95
CA ASN A 251 0.75 35.65 -5.64
C ASN A 251 1.91 36.35 -4.91
N LYS A 252 1.57 37.09 -3.88
CA LYS A 252 2.51 37.95 -3.12
C LYS A 252 3.68 37.21 -2.45
N TYR A 253 3.64 35.91 -2.36
CA TYR A 253 4.70 35.06 -1.77
C TYR A 253 5.73 34.61 -2.81
N MET A 254 5.52 34.90 -4.10
CA MET A 254 6.41 34.53 -5.19
C MET A 254 7.37 35.68 -5.53
N GLN A 255 8.61 35.36 -5.87
CA GLN A 255 9.59 36.37 -6.38
C GLN A 255 9.14 36.98 -7.71
N SER A 256 8.42 36.21 -8.53
CA SER A 256 7.91 36.63 -9.85
C SER A 256 6.52 37.28 -9.79
N TYR A 257 6.08 37.72 -8.60
CA TYR A 257 4.72 38.27 -8.40
C TYR A 257 4.50 39.51 -9.25
N ASP A 258 3.44 39.50 -10.04
CA ASP A 258 2.96 40.63 -10.85
C ASP A 258 1.64 41.14 -10.23
N SER A 259 1.75 42.28 -9.53
CA SER A 259 0.58 42.91 -8.86
C SER A 259 -0.44 43.54 -9.83
N SER A 260 -0.15 43.60 -11.12
CA SER A 260 -1.10 44.03 -12.15
C SER A 260 -2.08 42.95 -12.58
N LYS A 261 -1.81 41.70 -12.21
CA LYS A 261 -2.64 40.52 -12.50
C LYS A 261 -3.39 40.04 -11.26
N SER A 262 -4.45 39.27 -11.48
CA SER A 262 -5.16 38.60 -10.41
C SER A 262 -4.22 37.74 -9.57
N SER A 263 -4.43 37.76 -8.26
CA SER A 263 -3.69 36.87 -7.34
C SER A 263 -4.23 35.45 -7.45
N THR A 264 -3.35 34.50 -7.81
CA THR A 264 -3.71 33.10 -8.03
C THR A 264 -2.76 32.14 -7.29
N TYR A 265 -3.32 31.05 -6.80
CA TYR A 265 -2.62 30.02 -6.05
C TYR A 265 -2.82 28.65 -6.69
N LEU A 266 -1.79 27.80 -6.63
CA LEU A 266 -1.89 26.37 -6.90
C LEU A 266 -1.75 25.62 -5.59
N MET A 267 -2.79 24.86 -5.22
CA MET A 267 -2.85 24.13 -3.95
C MET A 267 -3.03 22.64 -4.21
N TYR A 268 -2.20 21.82 -3.58
CA TYR A 268 -2.26 20.37 -3.68
C TYR A 268 -2.72 19.77 -2.35
N PHE A 269 -3.99 19.42 -2.28
CA PHE A 269 -4.60 18.83 -1.10
C PHE A 269 -4.75 17.32 -1.25
N ASN A 270 -4.45 16.59 -0.17
CA ASN A 270 -4.70 15.16 -0.04
C ASN A 270 -5.52 14.90 1.23
N VAL A 271 -6.48 13.99 1.15
CA VAL A 271 -7.27 13.60 2.33
C VAL A 271 -6.48 12.65 3.20
N ASN A 272 -6.20 13.04 4.43
CA ASN A 272 -5.56 12.17 5.40
C ASN A 272 -6.34 10.87 5.58
N ASN A 273 -5.70 9.74 5.25
CA ASN A 273 -6.24 8.39 5.45
C ASN A 273 -7.73 8.27 5.06
N LEU A 274 -8.06 8.64 3.82
CA LEU A 274 -9.42 8.67 3.29
C LEU A 274 -10.21 7.39 3.58
N TYR A 275 -9.59 6.23 3.33
CA TYR A 275 -10.26 4.94 3.58
C TYR A 275 -10.42 4.64 5.07
N GLY A 276 -9.47 5.02 5.91
CA GLY A 276 -9.60 4.91 7.35
C GLY A 276 -10.75 5.77 7.87
N TRP A 277 -10.93 6.98 7.33
CA TRP A 277 -12.09 7.82 7.61
C TRP A 277 -13.41 7.13 7.21
N ALA A 278 -13.48 6.55 6.01
CA ALA A 278 -14.65 5.82 5.53
C ALA A 278 -14.95 4.56 6.38
N MET A 279 -13.92 3.87 6.84
CA MET A 279 -14.06 2.72 7.75
C MET A 279 -14.58 3.09 9.14
N CYS A 280 -14.42 4.33 9.57
CA CYS A 280 -15.00 4.84 10.82
C CYS A 280 -16.48 5.21 10.70
N GLN A 281 -17.06 5.15 9.50
CA GLN A 281 -18.49 5.40 9.28
C GLN A 281 -19.31 4.12 9.54
N PRO A 282 -20.64 4.22 9.78
CA PRO A 282 -21.50 3.05 9.84
C PRO A 282 -21.45 2.21 8.57
N LEU A 283 -21.10 0.94 8.72
CA LEU A 283 -20.92 -0.04 7.63
C LEU A 283 -21.82 -1.25 7.86
N PRO A 284 -22.35 -1.88 6.80
CA PRO A 284 -23.18 -3.07 6.92
C PRO A 284 -22.37 -4.28 7.38
N TYR A 285 -22.97 -5.18 8.16
CA TYR A 285 -22.31 -6.41 8.60
C TYR A 285 -23.20 -7.68 8.52
N ALA A 286 -24.54 -7.52 8.45
CA ALA A 286 -25.48 -8.66 8.48
C ALA A 286 -26.90 -8.28 8.00
N ASP A 287 -27.78 -9.27 7.95
CA ASP A 287 -29.22 -9.18 7.77
C ASP A 287 -29.66 -8.53 6.45
N PHE A 288 -28.99 -8.96 5.35
CA PHE A 288 -29.27 -8.49 4.00
C PHE A 288 -30.61 -9.00 3.50
N GLN A 289 -31.45 -8.08 3.00
CA GLN A 289 -32.77 -8.37 2.47
C GLN A 289 -33.05 -7.51 1.23
N TRP A 290 -33.78 -8.06 0.26
CA TRP A 290 -34.35 -7.30 -0.83
C TRP A 290 -35.53 -6.45 -0.30
N VAL A 291 -35.66 -5.24 -0.81
CA VAL A 291 -36.78 -4.33 -0.50
C VAL A 291 -37.68 -4.24 -1.74
N ASP A 292 -38.87 -4.81 -1.65
CA ASP A 292 -39.77 -4.99 -2.80
C ASP A 292 -40.49 -3.71 -3.22
N ASN A 293 -40.73 -2.76 -2.31
CA ASN A 293 -41.50 -1.54 -2.62
C ASN A 293 -40.71 -0.27 -2.28
N VAL A 294 -40.06 0.28 -3.30
CA VAL A 294 -39.22 1.49 -3.19
C VAL A 294 -39.90 2.76 -3.78
N SER A 295 -41.11 2.65 -4.31
CA SER A 295 -41.76 3.73 -5.07
C SER A 295 -41.97 5.03 -4.27
N ASN A 296 -42.06 4.94 -2.94
CA ASN A 296 -42.23 6.08 -2.04
C ASN A 296 -41.08 6.21 -1.02
N PHE A 297 -39.95 5.61 -1.28
CA PHE A 297 -38.83 5.65 -0.36
C PHE A 297 -38.08 6.99 -0.46
N ASP A 298 -38.10 7.76 0.64
CA ASP A 298 -37.34 9.01 0.74
C ASP A 298 -35.97 8.73 1.36
N VAL A 299 -34.92 8.72 0.55
CA VAL A 299 -33.54 8.52 0.98
C VAL A 299 -33.07 9.61 1.94
N MET A 300 -33.56 10.84 1.82
CA MET A 300 -33.19 11.99 2.66
C MET A 300 -33.73 11.86 4.09
N SER A 301 -34.79 11.07 4.29
CA SER A 301 -35.34 10.79 5.61
C SER A 301 -34.54 9.79 6.44
N VAL A 302 -33.56 9.09 5.85
CA VAL A 302 -32.73 8.10 6.56
C VAL A 302 -31.66 8.81 7.41
N PRO A 303 -31.72 8.72 8.76
CA PRO A 303 -30.73 9.36 9.62
C PRO A 303 -29.32 8.77 9.44
N LEU A 304 -28.30 9.56 9.77
CA LEU A 304 -26.88 9.11 9.69
C LEU A 304 -26.56 7.95 10.64
N ASP A 305 -27.27 7.85 11.75
CA ASP A 305 -27.17 6.82 12.80
C ASP A 305 -28.22 5.71 12.66
N SER A 306 -28.90 5.64 11.51
CA SER A 306 -29.89 4.60 11.24
C SER A 306 -29.30 3.20 11.42
N PRO A 307 -30.01 2.28 12.14
CA PRO A 307 -29.58 0.90 12.27
C PRO A 307 -29.63 0.11 10.94
N ASN A 308 -30.37 0.62 9.95
CA ASN A 308 -30.50 0.04 8.62
C ASN A 308 -29.88 0.96 7.58
N GLY A 309 -29.00 0.39 6.74
CA GLY A 309 -28.47 1.05 5.54
C GLY A 309 -29.10 0.48 4.28
N TYR A 310 -29.01 1.20 3.17
CA TYR A 310 -29.62 0.83 1.90
C TYR A 310 -28.61 0.95 0.76
N ILE A 311 -28.69 0.03 -0.19
CA ILE A 311 -27.97 0.10 -1.47
C ILE A 311 -29.01 0.05 -2.58
N PHE A 312 -28.96 1.01 -3.48
CA PHE A 312 -29.97 1.19 -4.54
C PHE A 312 -29.40 0.88 -5.91
N GLU A 313 -30.26 0.42 -6.82
CA GLU A 313 -30.05 0.56 -8.26
C GLU A 313 -30.95 1.70 -8.72
N VAL A 314 -30.35 2.74 -9.32
CA VAL A 314 -31.04 3.97 -9.71
C VAL A 314 -30.71 4.37 -11.14
N ASP A 315 -31.65 5.04 -11.79
CA ASP A 315 -31.41 5.85 -12.97
C ASP A 315 -31.24 7.31 -12.53
N LEU A 316 -30.12 7.92 -12.89
CA LEU A 316 -29.75 9.29 -12.53
C LEU A 316 -29.76 10.16 -13.79
N GLU A 317 -30.58 11.19 -13.81
CA GLU A 317 -30.54 12.25 -14.81
C GLU A 317 -29.50 13.30 -14.41
N TYR A 318 -28.57 13.63 -15.31
CA TYR A 318 -27.60 14.69 -15.10
C TYR A 318 -28.08 15.98 -15.74
N SER A 319 -28.84 16.80 -14.99
CA SER A 319 -29.44 18.03 -15.48
C SER A 319 -28.42 18.98 -16.09
N GLN A 320 -28.68 19.49 -17.30
CA GLN A 320 -27.80 20.43 -18.03
C GLN A 320 -27.39 21.66 -17.21
N ARG A 321 -28.25 22.14 -16.31
CA ARG A 321 -27.96 23.28 -15.41
C ARG A 321 -26.80 23.03 -14.42
N LEU A 322 -26.46 21.76 -14.18
CA LEU A 322 -25.38 21.35 -13.27
C LEU A 322 -24.07 21.13 -14.00
N HIS A 323 -24.05 21.10 -15.33
CA HIS A 323 -22.88 20.74 -16.12
C HIS A 323 -21.71 21.70 -15.86
N ASP A 324 -21.96 23.02 -15.84
CA ASP A 324 -20.89 24.01 -15.61
C ASP A 324 -20.33 23.92 -14.18
N ALA A 325 -21.20 23.71 -13.19
CA ALA A 325 -20.79 23.61 -11.78
C ALA A 325 -20.07 22.29 -11.45
N HIS A 326 -20.37 21.22 -12.17
CA HIS A 326 -19.81 19.88 -11.90
C HIS A 326 -18.75 19.44 -12.93
N ALA A 327 -18.36 20.34 -13.86
CA ALA A 327 -17.44 19.99 -14.95
C ALA A 327 -16.09 19.47 -14.46
N ASP A 328 -15.57 20.00 -13.35
CA ASP A 328 -14.26 19.66 -12.82
C ASP A 328 -14.26 18.34 -12.04
N LEU A 329 -15.36 18.02 -11.35
CA LEU A 329 -15.52 16.78 -10.56
C LEU A 329 -16.95 16.22 -10.70
N PRO A 330 -17.30 15.62 -11.86
CA PRO A 330 -18.62 15.03 -12.06
C PRO A 330 -18.91 13.90 -11.07
N PHE A 331 -20.15 13.83 -10.62
CA PHE A 331 -20.63 12.77 -9.76
C PHE A 331 -20.81 11.43 -10.51
N CYS A 332 -20.83 10.34 -9.75
CA CYS A 332 -21.22 9.03 -10.24
C CYS A 332 -20.40 8.52 -11.42
N PRO A 333 -19.07 8.33 -11.24
CA PRO A 333 -18.21 7.85 -12.32
C PRO A 333 -18.61 6.44 -12.76
N THR A 334 -18.54 6.18 -14.07
CA THR A 334 -18.89 4.90 -14.70
C THR A 334 -17.66 4.25 -15.30
N ARG A 335 -17.65 2.91 -15.37
CA ARG A 335 -16.64 2.18 -16.14
C ARG A 335 -17.02 2.20 -17.60
N ASP A 336 -16.13 2.74 -18.43
CA ASP A 336 -16.29 2.76 -19.86
C ASP A 336 -14.92 2.83 -20.56
N LYS A 337 -14.91 2.64 -21.87
CA LYS A 337 -13.70 2.72 -22.69
C LYS A 337 -13.42 4.16 -23.09
N PRO A 338 -12.31 4.76 -22.64
CA PRO A 338 -11.91 6.07 -23.15
C PRO A 338 -11.70 6.02 -24.68
N PRO A 339 -11.94 7.10 -25.42
CA PRO A 339 -11.70 7.17 -26.85
C PRO A 339 -10.28 6.70 -27.20
N GLY A 340 -10.16 5.76 -28.13
CA GLY A 340 -8.88 5.21 -28.59
C GLY A 340 -8.19 4.22 -27.64
N LYS A 341 -8.82 3.81 -26.53
CA LYS A 341 -8.28 2.81 -25.59
C LYS A 341 -9.04 1.50 -25.68
N ARG A 342 -8.34 0.38 -25.38
CA ARG A 342 -8.93 -0.98 -25.39
C ARG A 342 -9.44 -1.43 -24.03
N GLN A 343 -8.97 -0.81 -22.95
CA GLN A 343 -9.30 -1.18 -21.56
C GLN A 343 -10.33 -0.22 -20.97
N ASP A 344 -11.26 -0.78 -20.20
CA ASP A 344 -12.21 0.01 -19.42
C ASP A 344 -11.47 0.76 -18.31
N LYS A 345 -11.85 2.03 -18.13
CA LYS A 345 -11.40 2.89 -17.03
C LYS A 345 -12.62 3.46 -16.30
N LEU A 346 -12.39 3.94 -15.09
CA LEU A 346 -13.40 4.73 -14.40
C LEU A 346 -13.34 6.15 -14.94
N LEU A 347 -14.47 6.63 -15.48
CA LEU A 347 -14.62 7.94 -16.11
C LEU A 347 -15.67 8.75 -15.37
N ALA A 348 -15.34 9.99 -15.01
CA ALA A 348 -16.32 10.97 -14.56
C ALA A 348 -16.89 11.69 -15.78
N THR A 349 -18.18 11.57 -15.98
CA THR A 349 -18.89 12.18 -17.12
C THR A 349 -20.16 12.85 -16.65
N LEU A 350 -20.64 13.85 -17.41
CA LEU A 350 -21.87 14.58 -17.17
C LEU A 350 -23.09 13.93 -17.86
N TYR A 351 -22.95 12.69 -18.33
CA TYR A 351 -24.06 11.94 -18.93
C TYR A 351 -24.96 11.32 -17.88
N ASP A 352 -26.21 11.05 -18.23
CA ASP A 352 -27.14 10.27 -17.43
C ASP A 352 -26.57 8.89 -17.09
N LYS A 353 -26.91 8.39 -15.91
CA LYS A 353 -26.49 7.08 -15.44
C LYS A 353 -27.68 6.14 -15.38
N LYS A 354 -27.56 4.96 -15.99
CA LYS A 354 -28.59 3.93 -16.00
C LYS A 354 -28.18 2.75 -15.13
N ARG A 355 -29.14 2.24 -14.34
CA ARG A 355 -28.93 1.09 -13.45
C ARG A 355 -27.70 1.22 -12.57
N TYR A 356 -27.51 2.40 -12.01
CA TYR A 356 -26.35 2.75 -11.21
C TYR A 356 -26.53 2.27 -9.78
N ILE A 357 -25.61 1.40 -9.31
CA ILE A 357 -25.62 0.89 -7.94
C ILE A 357 -24.94 1.88 -7.02
N ILE A 358 -25.61 2.27 -5.94
CA ILE A 358 -25.20 3.35 -5.07
C ILE A 358 -25.61 3.11 -3.62
N HIS A 359 -24.73 3.42 -2.67
CA HIS A 359 -25.05 3.41 -1.25
C HIS A 359 -25.93 4.61 -0.88
N TYR A 360 -26.88 4.47 0.08
CA TYR A 360 -27.84 5.53 0.42
C TYR A 360 -27.17 6.84 0.84
N ARG A 361 -26.10 6.79 1.63
CA ARG A 361 -25.33 7.99 2.03
C ARG A 361 -24.67 8.69 0.87
N ASN A 362 -24.56 8.02 -0.22
CA ASN A 362 -24.05 8.51 -1.45
C ASN A 362 -25.14 9.15 -2.31
N LEU A 363 -26.38 8.66 -2.28
CA LEU A 363 -27.53 9.44 -2.73
C LEU A 363 -27.73 10.70 -1.87
N GLN A 364 -27.34 10.63 -0.59
CA GLN A 364 -27.25 11.80 0.28
C GLN A 364 -25.98 12.60 0.00
N GLN A 365 -24.85 11.96 -0.14
CA GLN A 365 -23.52 12.51 -0.50
C GLN A 365 -22.47 11.39 -0.72
N LEU A 366 -21.75 11.33 -1.77
CA LEU A 366 -21.08 10.17 -2.38
C LEU A 366 -19.66 9.71 -1.98
N PHE A 367 -19.29 8.50 -2.09
CA PHE A 367 -18.33 7.43 -2.51
C PHE A 367 -16.99 7.06 -1.81
N GLY A 368 -16.49 5.77 -1.97
CA GLY A 368 -15.21 5.29 -1.47
C GLY A 368 -14.60 3.94 -1.93
N LYS A 369 -13.41 3.48 -1.47
CA LYS A 369 -12.68 2.29 -1.97
C LYS A 369 -12.09 1.37 -0.92
N THR A 370 -12.30 0.05 -1.00
CA THR A 370 -11.36 -1.08 -0.79
C THR A 370 -11.95 -2.42 -1.24
N MET A 371 -11.47 -3.03 -2.34
CA MET A 371 -11.66 -4.48 -2.56
C MET A 371 -10.70 -5.01 -3.63
N GLU A 372 -10.11 -6.17 -3.33
CA GLU A 372 -9.39 -6.98 -4.29
C GLU A 372 -10.38 -7.69 -5.21
N ASN A 373 -10.19 -7.60 -6.52
CA ASN A 373 -10.98 -8.36 -7.46
C ASN A 373 -10.52 -9.82 -7.46
N VAL A 374 -11.30 -10.68 -6.81
CA VAL A 374 -10.99 -12.12 -6.68
C VAL A 374 -10.89 -12.86 -8.02
N ARG A 375 -11.42 -12.29 -9.11
CA ARG A 375 -11.33 -12.85 -10.47
C ARG A 375 -9.95 -12.66 -11.10
N ASN A 376 -9.16 -11.68 -10.61
CA ASN A 376 -7.81 -11.39 -11.09
C ASN A 376 -6.72 -12.17 -10.35
N HIS A 377 -7.08 -13.03 -9.39
CA HIS A 377 -6.12 -13.93 -8.75
C HIS A 377 -5.60 -14.96 -9.75
N VAL A 378 -4.28 -15.05 -9.88
CA VAL A 378 -3.63 -16.08 -10.68
C VAL A 378 -3.42 -17.36 -9.87
N ASP A 379 -3.50 -18.53 -10.55
CA ASP A 379 -3.08 -19.82 -10.00
C ASP A 379 -1.75 -20.19 -10.65
N VAL A 380 -0.65 -20.08 -9.89
CA VAL A 380 0.69 -20.39 -10.38
C VAL A 380 1.22 -21.63 -9.67
N ARG A 381 1.74 -22.59 -10.44
CA ARG A 381 2.36 -23.84 -9.96
C ARG A 381 3.81 -23.90 -10.39
N LEU A 382 4.68 -24.15 -9.43
CA LEU A 382 6.09 -24.37 -9.66
C LEU A 382 6.34 -25.88 -9.73
N VAL A 383 6.89 -26.36 -10.84
CA VAL A 383 7.20 -27.78 -11.05
C VAL A 383 8.66 -27.94 -11.42
N THR A 384 9.26 -29.03 -10.90
CA THR A 384 10.69 -29.34 -11.06
C THR A 384 10.97 -30.46 -12.04
N HIS A 385 9.92 -31.07 -12.60
CA HIS A 385 10.01 -32.15 -13.60
C HIS A 385 9.14 -31.86 -14.80
N TRP A 386 9.54 -32.34 -15.99
CA TRP A 386 8.80 -32.18 -17.22
C TRP A 386 7.78 -33.30 -17.43
N GLU A 387 8.17 -34.55 -17.20
CA GLU A 387 7.38 -35.74 -17.45
C GLU A 387 6.78 -36.30 -16.16
N GLY A 388 5.49 -36.59 -16.16
CA GLY A 388 4.77 -37.19 -15.06
C GLY A 388 3.32 -36.71 -14.94
N ARG A 389 2.51 -37.44 -14.16
CA ARG A 389 1.05 -37.21 -14.05
C ARG A 389 0.69 -35.81 -13.52
N PHE A 390 1.59 -35.16 -12.78
CA PHE A 390 1.37 -33.86 -12.13
C PHE A 390 2.41 -32.81 -12.53
N ASP A 391 3.27 -33.13 -13.48
CA ASP A 391 4.41 -32.31 -13.91
C ASP A 391 4.08 -31.36 -15.07
N ALA A 392 5.08 -30.72 -15.65
CA ALA A 392 4.90 -29.59 -16.58
C ALA A 392 4.03 -29.94 -17.79
N GLU A 393 4.30 -31.05 -18.48
CA GLU A 393 3.51 -31.48 -19.65
C GLU A 393 2.04 -31.74 -19.31
N ALA A 394 1.79 -32.38 -18.16
CA ALA A 394 0.43 -32.68 -17.72
C ALA A 394 -0.35 -31.40 -17.34
N LEU A 395 0.32 -30.36 -16.89
CA LEU A 395 -0.30 -29.06 -16.58
C LEU A 395 -0.49 -28.21 -17.83
N ILE A 396 0.48 -28.19 -18.74
CA ILE A 396 0.40 -27.46 -20.02
C ILE A 396 -0.71 -28.02 -20.91
N SER A 397 -0.94 -29.32 -20.88
CA SER A 397 -2.01 -29.98 -21.67
C SER A 397 -3.42 -29.72 -21.16
N LYS A 398 -3.61 -29.10 -19.99
CA LYS A 398 -4.94 -28.81 -19.44
C LYS A 398 -5.63 -27.64 -20.15
N PRO A 399 -6.97 -27.70 -20.34
CA PRO A 399 -7.73 -26.65 -21.03
C PRO A 399 -7.64 -25.27 -20.36
N ASN A 400 -7.33 -25.22 -19.07
CA ASN A 400 -7.19 -23.99 -18.30
C ASN A 400 -5.73 -23.49 -18.19
N PHE A 401 -4.79 -24.07 -18.95
CA PHE A 401 -3.44 -23.52 -19.10
C PHE A 401 -3.49 -22.10 -19.69
N HIS A 402 -2.70 -21.20 -19.11
CA HIS A 402 -2.59 -19.81 -19.59
C HIS A 402 -1.21 -19.54 -20.17
N SER A 403 -0.17 -19.72 -19.39
CA SER A 403 1.21 -19.44 -19.79
C SER A 403 2.22 -20.17 -18.90
N CYS A 404 3.48 -20.26 -19.33
CA CYS A 404 4.57 -20.76 -18.50
C CYS A 404 5.81 -19.86 -18.60
N SER A 405 6.66 -19.91 -17.57
CA SER A 405 7.98 -19.30 -17.55
C SER A 405 9.01 -20.31 -17.06
N ILE A 406 10.07 -20.51 -17.82
CA ILE A 406 11.16 -21.45 -17.50
C ILE A 406 12.25 -20.66 -16.76
N PHE A 407 12.50 -21.02 -15.51
CA PHE A 407 13.55 -20.37 -14.70
C PHE A 407 14.89 -21.11 -14.77
N ALA A 408 14.85 -22.43 -14.95
CA ALA A 408 16.00 -23.29 -15.10
C ALA A 408 15.60 -24.59 -15.80
N GLU A 409 16.58 -25.43 -16.17
CA GLU A 409 16.36 -26.72 -16.83
C GLU A 409 15.32 -27.60 -16.11
N ASN A 410 15.31 -27.56 -14.77
CA ASN A 410 14.38 -28.33 -13.92
C ASN A 410 13.49 -27.44 -13.04
N LEU A 411 13.10 -26.24 -13.53
CA LEU A 411 12.22 -25.37 -12.76
C LEU A 411 11.35 -24.52 -13.69
N VAL A 412 10.05 -24.79 -13.69
CA VAL A 412 9.06 -24.11 -14.54
C VAL A 412 7.91 -23.58 -13.69
N ALA A 413 7.55 -22.31 -13.85
CA ALA A 413 6.32 -21.75 -13.32
C ALA A 413 5.21 -21.86 -14.39
N ILE A 414 4.10 -22.50 -14.05
CA ILE A 414 2.94 -22.70 -14.90
C ILE A 414 1.78 -21.91 -14.34
N GLU A 415 1.28 -20.98 -15.13
CA GLU A 415 0.09 -20.17 -14.80
C GLU A 415 -1.16 -20.85 -15.37
N MET A 416 -2.13 -21.06 -14.48
CA MET A 416 -3.41 -21.69 -14.80
C MET A 416 -4.54 -20.67 -14.63
N ARG A 417 -5.57 -20.73 -15.48
CA ARG A 417 -6.83 -20.00 -15.24
C ARG A 417 -7.62 -20.70 -14.15
N LYS A 418 -8.13 -19.91 -13.19
CA LYS A 418 -9.01 -20.45 -12.15
C LYS A 418 -10.33 -20.91 -12.75
N LEU A 419 -10.72 -22.15 -12.42
CA LEU A 419 -12.00 -22.73 -12.83
C LEU A 419 -13.13 -22.36 -11.88
N GLU A 420 -12.82 -21.98 -10.65
CA GLU A 420 -13.78 -21.61 -9.61
C GLU A 420 -13.44 -20.26 -8.99
N VAL A 421 -14.46 -19.44 -8.74
CA VAL A 421 -14.37 -18.19 -7.99
C VAL A 421 -15.12 -18.39 -6.66
N LYS A 422 -14.43 -18.14 -5.53
CA LYS A 422 -15.02 -18.27 -4.18
C LYS A 422 -15.37 -16.89 -3.64
N PHE A 423 -16.64 -16.65 -3.39
CA PHE A 423 -17.15 -15.43 -2.74
C PHE A 423 -17.14 -15.61 -1.20
N ASN A 424 -15.96 -15.66 -0.62
CA ASN A 424 -15.76 -15.89 0.82
C ASN A 424 -15.33 -14.61 1.57
N LYS A 425 -15.48 -13.44 0.95
CA LYS A 425 -15.19 -12.13 1.55
C LYS A 425 -16.45 -11.26 1.60
N PRO A 426 -16.60 -10.38 2.60
CA PRO A 426 -17.73 -9.46 2.70
C PRO A 426 -17.57 -8.30 1.71
N ILE A 427 -17.79 -8.57 0.42
CA ILE A 427 -17.59 -7.62 -0.69
C ILE A 427 -18.42 -6.33 -0.53
N TYR A 428 -19.54 -6.40 0.18
CA TYR A 428 -20.40 -5.27 0.46
C TYR A 428 -19.74 -4.21 1.37
N VAL A 429 -18.89 -4.63 2.30
CA VAL A 429 -18.12 -3.69 3.15
C VAL A 429 -17.21 -2.83 2.27
N GLY A 430 -16.47 -3.48 1.38
CA GLY A 430 -15.61 -2.75 0.45
C GLY A 430 -16.38 -1.86 -0.51
N MET A 431 -17.52 -2.31 -1.04
CA MET A 431 -18.40 -1.47 -1.87
C MET A 431 -18.83 -0.22 -1.11
N CYS A 432 -19.25 -0.36 0.15
CA CYS A 432 -19.68 0.78 0.98
C CYS A 432 -18.49 1.71 1.32
N ILE A 433 -17.33 1.19 1.68
CA ILE A 433 -16.13 2.01 1.89
C ILE A 433 -15.77 2.75 0.61
N LEU A 434 -15.81 2.07 -0.54
CA LEU A 434 -15.63 2.67 -1.84
C LEU A 434 -16.68 3.77 -2.13
N ASP A 435 -17.85 3.68 -1.67
CA ASP A 435 -18.88 4.69 -1.87
C ASP A 435 -18.78 5.84 -0.86
N ILE A 436 -18.52 5.60 0.38
CA ILE A 436 -18.50 6.61 1.44
C ILE A 436 -17.24 7.50 1.35
N SER A 437 -16.08 7.00 0.94
CA SER A 437 -14.86 7.83 0.97
C SER A 437 -14.88 8.99 -0.02
N LYS A 438 -15.56 8.88 -1.16
CA LYS A 438 -15.68 10.01 -2.09
C LYS A 438 -16.60 11.13 -1.59
N THR A 439 -17.50 10.86 -0.63
CA THR A 439 -18.30 11.94 -0.04
C THR A 439 -17.40 13.00 0.59
N CYS A 440 -16.26 12.61 1.18
CA CYS A 440 -15.29 13.54 1.74
C CYS A 440 -14.74 14.51 0.69
N LEU A 441 -14.36 14.02 -0.49
CA LEU A 441 -13.88 14.85 -1.60
C LEU A 441 -14.95 15.73 -2.18
N TYR A 442 -16.16 15.18 -2.40
CA TYR A 442 -17.28 15.93 -2.95
C TYR A 442 -17.78 16.99 -1.98
N GLU A 443 -17.86 16.70 -0.67
CA GLU A 443 -18.16 17.69 0.35
C GLU A 443 -17.14 18.83 0.31
N PHE A 444 -15.84 18.49 0.32
CA PHE A 444 -14.79 19.50 0.27
C PHE A 444 -14.86 20.34 -1.00
N HIS A 445 -15.05 19.73 -2.17
CA HIS A 445 -15.13 20.47 -3.42
C HIS A 445 -16.45 21.24 -3.59
N HIS A 446 -17.60 20.54 -3.54
CA HIS A 446 -18.90 21.14 -3.90
C HIS A 446 -19.55 21.93 -2.77
N GLU A 447 -19.28 21.58 -1.49
CA GLU A 447 -19.91 22.24 -0.34
C GLU A 447 -19.01 23.26 0.37
N TYR A 448 -17.69 23.18 0.15
CA TYR A 448 -16.74 24.12 0.73
C TYR A 448 -16.02 24.96 -0.31
N MET A 449 -15.26 24.38 -1.24
CA MET A 449 -14.43 25.13 -2.19
C MET A 449 -15.26 25.92 -3.22
N GLN A 450 -16.25 25.31 -3.85
CA GLN A 450 -17.11 25.99 -4.83
C GLN A 450 -17.94 27.14 -4.23
N PRO A 451 -18.64 26.97 -3.09
CA PRO A 451 -19.35 28.11 -2.47
C PRO A 451 -18.42 29.24 -2.05
N LEU A 452 -17.19 28.93 -1.62
CA LEU A 452 -16.21 29.90 -1.15
C LEU A 452 -15.61 30.75 -2.27
N TYR A 453 -15.24 30.10 -3.38
CA TYR A 453 -14.51 30.73 -4.48
C TYR A 453 -15.33 30.87 -5.77
N GLN A 454 -16.46 30.19 -5.88
CA GLN A 454 -17.34 30.17 -7.06
C GLN A 454 -16.55 29.78 -8.34
N ASN A 455 -16.71 30.55 -9.42
CA ASN A 455 -16.02 30.34 -10.70
C ASN A 455 -14.49 30.62 -10.65
N LYS A 456 -13.97 31.07 -9.50
CA LYS A 456 -12.54 31.35 -9.26
C LYS A 456 -11.76 30.16 -8.71
N CYS A 457 -12.40 29.00 -8.61
CA CYS A 457 -11.78 27.75 -8.18
C CYS A 457 -11.96 26.70 -9.27
N LYS A 458 -10.86 26.08 -9.71
CA LYS A 458 -10.86 24.99 -10.69
C LYS A 458 -10.00 23.84 -10.22
N ILE A 459 -10.49 22.61 -10.41
CA ILE A 459 -9.65 21.43 -10.23
C ILE A 459 -8.80 21.24 -11.49
N MET A 460 -7.50 21.14 -11.30
CA MET A 460 -6.54 20.81 -12.34
C MET A 460 -6.39 19.30 -12.50
N TYR A 461 -6.30 18.60 -11.37
CA TYR A 461 -6.09 17.16 -11.31
C TYR A 461 -6.73 16.58 -10.05
N THR A 462 -7.26 15.38 -10.17
CA THR A 462 -7.70 14.55 -9.05
C THR A 462 -7.13 13.14 -9.17
N ASP A 463 -6.73 12.55 -8.04
CA ASP A 463 -6.35 11.15 -7.96
C ASP A 463 -6.81 10.56 -6.63
N THR A 464 -7.88 9.80 -6.69
CA THR A 464 -8.46 9.02 -5.59
C THR A 464 -8.77 9.81 -4.32
N ASP A 465 -7.77 10.35 -3.65
CA ASP A 465 -7.80 11.06 -2.36
C ASP A 465 -7.15 12.44 -2.43
N SER A 466 -6.73 12.86 -3.62
CA SER A 466 -6.03 14.12 -3.80
C SER A 466 -6.67 15.02 -4.86
N LEU A 467 -6.50 16.34 -4.66
CA LEU A 467 -7.05 17.40 -5.50
C LEU A 467 -6.01 18.51 -5.69
N ILE A 468 -5.69 18.83 -6.94
CA ILE A 468 -4.89 20.01 -7.26
C ILE A 468 -5.82 21.10 -7.75
N TYR A 469 -5.79 22.24 -7.07
CA TYR A 469 -6.61 23.41 -7.37
C TYR A 469 -5.82 24.56 -7.96
N HIS A 470 -6.43 25.26 -8.89
CA HIS A 470 -6.10 26.64 -9.27
C HIS A 470 -7.15 27.56 -8.66
N ILE A 471 -6.75 28.49 -7.79
CA ILE A 471 -7.64 29.35 -7.00
C ILE A 471 -7.28 30.80 -7.23
N GLU A 472 -8.24 31.63 -7.63
CA GLU A 472 -8.10 33.09 -7.67
C GLU A 472 -8.72 33.69 -6.40
N CYS A 473 -7.87 34.23 -5.53
CA CYS A 473 -8.29 34.90 -4.29
C CYS A 473 -7.21 35.86 -3.80
N GLU A 474 -7.52 36.66 -2.81
CA GLU A 474 -6.55 37.60 -2.20
C GLU A 474 -5.44 36.85 -1.46
N ASP A 475 -5.80 35.91 -0.59
CA ASP A 475 -4.85 35.08 0.15
C ASP A 475 -5.50 33.76 0.60
N VAL A 476 -5.05 32.64 0.01
CA VAL A 476 -5.55 31.30 0.35
C VAL A 476 -5.13 30.88 1.77
N TYR A 477 -3.97 31.31 2.23
CA TYR A 477 -3.45 30.89 3.54
C TYR A 477 -4.19 31.59 4.70
N GLU A 478 -4.70 32.81 4.52
CA GLU A 478 -5.59 33.46 5.49
C GLU A 478 -6.93 32.71 5.62
N ILE A 479 -7.44 32.19 4.50
CA ILE A 479 -8.65 31.35 4.50
C ILE A 479 -8.38 30.01 5.20
N MET A 480 -7.25 29.36 4.94
CA MET A 480 -6.86 28.13 5.62
C MET A 480 -6.71 28.34 7.15
N LYS A 481 -6.17 29.47 7.59
CA LYS A 481 -6.09 29.82 9.02
C LYS A 481 -7.48 29.99 9.64
N ARG A 482 -8.39 30.66 8.96
CA ARG A 482 -9.76 30.84 9.43
C ARG A 482 -10.48 29.50 9.61
N ASP A 483 -10.31 28.61 8.66
CA ASP A 483 -11.00 27.31 8.57
C ASP A 483 -10.07 26.13 8.97
N ILE A 484 -9.14 26.38 9.88
CA ILE A 484 -8.03 25.49 10.25
C ILE A 484 -8.48 24.09 10.69
N ASN A 485 -9.70 23.95 11.18
CA ASN A 485 -10.29 22.68 11.58
C ASN A 485 -10.55 21.72 10.40
N ARG A 486 -10.46 22.18 9.14
CA ARG A 486 -10.58 21.37 7.93
C ARG A 486 -9.23 20.88 7.39
N PHE A 487 -8.13 21.42 7.91
CA PHE A 487 -6.79 21.19 7.34
C PHE A 487 -5.83 20.55 8.35
N ASP A 488 -5.00 19.63 7.84
CA ASP A 488 -3.80 19.16 8.51
C ASP A 488 -2.61 20.02 8.06
N THR A 489 -2.11 20.84 8.97
CA THR A 489 -0.98 21.74 8.75
C THR A 489 0.22 21.38 9.63
N SER A 490 0.26 20.13 10.13
CA SER A 490 1.27 19.69 11.10
C SER A 490 2.70 19.67 10.56
N ASP A 491 2.86 19.58 9.22
CA ASP A 491 4.17 19.51 8.57
C ASP A 491 4.64 20.87 8.01
N TYR A 492 3.90 21.97 8.27
CA TYR A 492 4.38 23.32 7.99
C TYR A 492 5.59 23.68 8.85
N ALA A 493 6.50 24.50 8.33
CA ALA A 493 7.58 25.03 9.13
C ALA A 493 7.04 25.89 10.28
N CYS A 494 7.66 25.82 11.47
CA CYS A 494 7.20 26.58 12.66
C CYS A 494 7.30 28.10 12.43
N ASP A 495 8.19 28.55 11.56
CA ASP A 495 8.46 29.92 11.16
C ASP A 495 7.91 30.26 9.77
N ASN A 496 6.90 29.52 9.28
CA ASN A 496 6.33 29.74 7.96
C ASN A 496 5.79 31.15 7.79
N VAL A 497 6.02 31.74 6.60
CA VAL A 497 5.67 33.13 6.28
C VAL A 497 4.18 33.43 6.27
N TYR A 498 3.35 32.38 6.29
CA TYR A 498 1.89 32.48 6.29
C TYR A 498 1.32 32.64 7.71
N GLY A 499 2.10 32.32 8.74
CA GLY A 499 1.63 32.29 10.15
C GLY A 499 0.59 31.19 10.40
N ILE A 500 0.65 30.08 9.67
CA ILE A 500 -0.22 28.92 9.85
C ILE A 500 0.29 28.10 11.03
N PRO A 501 -0.57 27.72 12.01
CA PRO A 501 -0.15 26.87 13.14
C PRO A 501 0.02 25.41 12.71
N GLN A 502 0.93 24.68 13.38
CA GLN A 502 1.11 23.23 13.20
C GLN A 502 0.05 22.47 13.99
N VAL A 503 -1.02 22.03 13.34
CA VAL A 503 -2.15 21.35 14.01
C VAL A 503 -2.70 20.18 13.18
N ASN A 504 -3.56 19.39 13.82
CA ASN A 504 -4.38 18.33 13.20
C ASN A 504 -3.58 17.21 12.55
N LYS A 505 -2.43 16.84 13.11
CA LYS A 505 -1.53 15.83 12.55
C LYS A 505 -2.24 14.51 12.29
N LYS A 506 -2.33 14.14 10.99
CA LYS A 506 -2.87 12.86 10.51
C LYS A 506 -4.29 12.53 10.97
N VAL A 507 -5.12 13.55 11.23
CA VAL A 507 -6.54 13.34 11.54
C VAL A 507 -7.24 12.84 10.28
N PRO A 508 -7.87 11.63 10.31
CA PRO A 508 -8.53 11.08 9.12
C PRO A 508 -9.64 11.99 8.59
N GLY A 509 -9.72 12.16 7.28
CA GLY A 509 -10.73 12.96 6.59
C GLY A 509 -10.39 14.45 6.47
N LEU A 510 -9.35 14.96 7.12
CA LEU A 510 -8.90 16.34 6.92
C LEU A 510 -7.98 16.46 5.70
N MET A 511 -8.01 17.63 5.07
CA MET A 511 -7.20 17.97 3.92
C MET A 511 -5.79 18.37 4.36
N LYS A 512 -4.78 17.69 3.85
CA LYS A 512 -3.38 18.05 4.03
C LYS A 512 -2.88 18.78 2.80
N ASP A 513 -2.15 19.87 2.97
CA ASP A 513 -1.34 20.47 1.90
C ASP A 513 -0.07 19.62 1.69
N GLU A 514 0.00 18.91 0.59
CA GLU A 514 1.13 18.03 0.26
C GLU A 514 2.43 18.80 -0.02
N ASN A 515 2.33 20.08 -0.35
CA ASN A 515 3.50 20.94 -0.51
C ASN A 515 4.04 21.45 0.84
N ASN A 516 3.35 21.21 1.96
CA ASN A 516 3.74 21.62 3.31
C ASN A 516 4.08 23.15 3.41
N GLY A 517 3.33 23.97 2.67
CA GLY A 517 3.54 25.40 2.56
C GLY A 517 4.59 25.83 1.54
N ALA A 518 5.21 24.92 0.80
CA ALA A 518 6.01 25.31 -0.36
C ALA A 518 5.11 25.78 -1.50
N ILE A 519 5.50 26.89 -2.15
CA ILE A 519 4.68 27.50 -3.20
C ILE A 519 4.79 26.67 -4.48
N MET A 520 3.67 26.15 -4.94
CA MET A 520 3.55 25.55 -6.27
C MET A 520 3.40 26.67 -7.31
N THR A 521 4.39 26.83 -8.18
CA THR A 521 4.44 27.93 -9.15
C THR A 521 3.73 27.62 -10.46
N GLU A 522 3.77 26.35 -10.87
CA GLU A 522 3.25 25.89 -12.16
C GLU A 522 2.71 24.46 -12.04
N PHE A 523 1.64 24.17 -12.77
CA PHE A 523 1.09 22.83 -12.96
C PHE A 523 1.07 22.47 -14.44
N ILE A 524 1.62 21.30 -14.78
CA ILE A 524 1.59 20.74 -16.14
C ILE A 524 1.01 19.33 -16.05
N GLY A 525 -0.20 19.13 -16.57
CA GLY A 525 -0.88 17.85 -16.66
C GLY A 525 -0.49 17.09 -17.94
N LEU A 526 0.02 15.89 -17.81
CA LEU A 526 0.42 15.01 -18.93
C LEU A 526 -0.72 14.11 -19.42
#